data_ab587bd707fd5dba24d6f39fa00e227e
#
_entry.id   ab587bd707fd5dba24d6f39fa00e227e
#
_cell.length_a   1.000
_cell.length_b   1.000
_cell.length_c   1.000
_cell.angle_alpha   90.00
_cell.angle_beta   90.00
_cell.angle_gamma   90.00
#
_symmetry.space_group_name_H-M   'P 1'
#
loop_
_entity.id
_entity.type
_entity.pdbx_description
1 polymer ?
#
loop_
_entity_poly.entity_id
_entity_poly.type
_entity_poly.pdbx_seq_one_letter_code
_entity_poly.pdbx_strand_id
1 'polypeptide(L)'
;LDRAALIGCGVTTGVGAVFHTAAVEPGSTVAVIGCGGIGLSCINGAALAGAGRIIAIDMVESKLEMAKTFGATDIINGNDGDPVEQVRELTGDGVQYSFEAIGLKQTAEQAFSMIRAGGTATIIGMIPVGVKIELMGAAFLQEKKIQGSMMGSNRFRVDMPRFIDFYLAGKLHLDEMVSKRIGLADINEAFVD
;
A
#
# COMPACT_ATOMS: atom_id res chain seq x y z
N LEU A 1 0.92 19.72 -14.54
CA LEU A 1 2.01 19.81 -13.53
C LEU A 1 1.52 19.40 -12.13
N ASP A 2 0.29 19.77 -11.74
CA ASP A 2 -0.29 19.49 -10.41
C ASP A 2 -0.40 17.97 -10.14
N ARG A 3 -0.84 17.15 -11.10
CA ARG A 3 -0.86 15.69 -10.98
C ARG A 3 0.55 15.09 -10.94
N ALA A 4 1.46 15.62 -11.75
CA ALA A 4 2.84 15.16 -11.78
C ALA A 4 3.57 15.35 -10.44
N ALA A 5 3.15 16.33 -9.62
CA ALA A 5 3.70 16.54 -8.28
C ALA A 5 3.46 15.34 -7.34
N LEU A 6 2.34 14.60 -7.52
CA LEU A 6 2.05 13.40 -6.73
C LEU A 6 3.01 12.25 -7.02
N ILE A 7 3.58 12.22 -8.24
CA ILE A 7 4.55 11.18 -8.64
C ILE A 7 5.85 11.31 -7.86
N GLY A 8 6.23 12.53 -7.44
CA GLY A 8 7.52 12.80 -6.80
C GLY A 8 7.76 12.09 -5.47
N CYS A 9 6.70 11.67 -4.76
CA CYS A 9 6.81 10.99 -3.47
C CYS A 9 5.81 9.82 -3.34
N GLY A 10 4.54 10.09 -3.07
CA GLY A 10 3.57 9.06 -2.67
C GLY A 10 3.36 7.97 -3.73
N VAL A 11 3.16 8.37 -4.98
CA VAL A 11 2.96 7.43 -6.10
C VAL A 11 4.21 6.59 -6.35
N THR A 12 5.37 7.24 -6.43
CA THR A 12 6.66 6.56 -6.60
C THR A 12 6.92 5.57 -5.46
N THR A 13 6.61 5.95 -4.23
CA THR A 13 6.77 5.08 -3.06
C THR A 13 5.85 3.88 -3.14
N GLY A 14 4.55 4.06 -3.38
CA GLY A 14 3.58 2.97 -3.36
C GLY A 14 3.70 2.04 -4.57
N VAL A 15 3.67 2.58 -5.79
CA VAL A 15 3.81 1.77 -7.02
C VAL A 15 5.17 1.07 -7.07
N GLY A 16 6.24 1.79 -6.66
CA GLY A 16 7.58 1.22 -6.64
C GLY A 16 7.74 0.10 -5.61
N ALA A 17 7.12 0.22 -4.43
CA ALA A 17 7.12 -0.85 -3.43
C ALA A 17 6.54 -2.15 -4.00
N VAL A 18 5.49 -2.04 -4.81
CA VAL A 18 4.88 -3.19 -5.50
C VAL A 18 5.78 -3.73 -6.61
N PHE A 19 6.28 -2.86 -7.49
CA PHE A 19 7.00 -3.28 -8.70
C PHE A 19 8.45 -3.72 -8.43
N HIS A 20 9.13 -3.02 -7.51
CA HIS A 20 10.57 -3.18 -7.35
C HIS A 20 10.96 -3.81 -6.00
N THR A 21 10.34 -3.37 -4.90
CA THR A 21 10.68 -3.92 -3.58
C THR A 21 10.11 -5.32 -3.39
N ALA A 22 8.79 -5.48 -3.59
CA ALA A 22 8.10 -6.76 -3.41
C ALA A 22 8.10 -7.61 -4.69
N ALA A 23 8.22 -6.99 -5.87
CA ALA A 23 8.13 -7.64 -7.17
C ALA A 23 6.87 -8.51 -7.29
N VAL A 24 5.70 -7.90 -7.08
CA VAL A 24 4.41 -8.59 -7.08
C VAL A 24 4.17 -9.30 -8.41
N GLU A 25 3.89 -10.58 -8.35
CA GLU A 25 3.64 -11.41 -9.52
C GLU A 25 2.17 -11.34 -9.97
N PRO A 26 1.88 -11.40 -11.28
CA PRO A 26 0.51 -11.49 -11.77
C PRO A 26 -0.27 -12.67 -11.17
N GLY A 27 -1.55 -12.46 -10.88
CA GLY A 27 -2.44 -13.46 -10.30
C GLY A 27 -2.31 -13.62 -8.78
N SER A 28 -1.35 -12.97 -8.13
CA SER A 28 -1.14 -13.09 -6.69
C SER A 28 -2.22 -12.39 -5.84
N THR A 29 -2.27 -12.76 -4.56
CA THR A 29 -3.10 -12.11 -3.54
C THR A 29 -2.28 -11.06 -2.79
N VAL A 30 -2.84 -9.85 -2.64
CA VAL A 30 -2.21 -8.69 -2.02
C VAL A 30 -3.10 -8.12 -0.93
N ALA A 31 -2.54 -7.74 0.22
CA ALA A 31 -3.21 -6.94 1.23
C ALA A 31 -2.46 -5.62 1.44
N VAL A 32 -3.19 -4.51 1.58
CA VAL A 32 -2.62 -3.18 1.83
C VAL A 32 -3.27 -2.60 3.09
N ILE A 33 -2.46 -2.32 4.10
CA ILE A 33 -2.90 -1.72 5.36
C ILE A 33 -2.63 -0.21 5.31
N GLY A 34 -3.71 0.56 5.37
CA GLY A 34 -3.72 2.02 5.20
C GLY A 34 -4.04 2.43 3.77
N CYS A 35 -5.18 3.11 3.58
CA CYS A 35 -5.65 3.61 2.29
C CYS A 35 -5.43 5.14 2.15
N GLY A 36 -4.30 5.65 2.66
CA GLY A 36 -3.80 6.99 2.35
C GLY A 36 -3.14 7.04 0.97
N GLY A 37 -2.51 8.16 0.61
CA GLY A 37 -1.90 8.34 -0.72
C GLY A 37 -0.88 7.25 -1.10
N ILE A 38 -0.07 6.77 -0.15
CA ILE A 38 0.89 5.68 -0.38
C ILE A 38 0.14 4.35 -0.56
N GLY A 39 -0.82 4.03 0.33
CA GLY A 39 -1.58 2.79 0.24
C GLY A 39 -2.44 2.70 -1.02
N LEU A 40 -3.12 3.78 -1.42
CA LEU A 40 -3.84 3.84 -2.70
C LEU A 40 -2.90 3.63 -3.89
N SER A 41 -1.67 4.15 -3.80
CA SER A 41 -0.64 3.91 -4.83
C SER A 41 -0.15 2.45 -4.85
N CYS A 42 -0.07 1.79 -3.68
CA CYS A 42 0.20 0.35 -3.61
C CYS A 42 -0.94 -0.47 -4.24
N ILE A 43 -2.20 -0.13 -3.94
CA ILE A 43 -3.39 -0.78 -4.51
C ILE A 43 -3.40 -0.65 -6.02
N ASN A 44 -3.21 0.57 -6.54
CA ASN A 44 -3.13 0.79 -7.99
C ASN A 44 -1.92 0.10 -8.62
N GLY A 45 -0.77 0.11 -7.94
CA GLY A 45 0.41 -0.65 -8.36
C GLY A 45 0.16 -2.16 -8.45
N ALA A 46 -0.55 -2.74 -7.47
CA ALA A 46 -0.93 -4.15 -7.47
C ALA A 46 -1.88 -4.50 -8.63
N ALA A 47 -2.84 -3.62 -8.92
CA ALA A 47 -3.72 -3.76 -10.08
C ALA A 47 -2.93 -3.69 -11.40
N LEU A 48 -1.99 -2.74 -11.52
CA LEU A 48 -1.08 -2.63 -12.67
C LEU A 48 -0.15 -3.83 -12.82
N ALA A 49 0.29 -4.44 -11.72
CA ALA A 49 1.09 -5.67 -11.72
C ALA A 49 0.26 -6.91 -12.09
N GLY A 50 -1.07 -6.79 -12.17
CA GLY A 50 -1.95 -7.90 -12.50
C GLY A 50 -2.26 -8.83 -11.32
N ALA A 51 -2.23 -8.33 -10.08
CA ALA A 51 -2.66 -9.08 -8.91
C ALA A 51 -4.11 -9.60 -9.09
N GLY A 52 -4.37 -10.83 -8.69
CA GLY A 52 -5.68 -11.47 -8.85
C GLY A 52 -6.68 -11.07 -7.77
N ARG A 53 -6.20 -10.76 -6.57
CA ARG A 53 -7.01 -10.25 -5.47
C ARG A 53 -6.24 -9.15 -4.72
N ILE A 54 -6.90 -8.04 -4.43
CA ILE A 54 -6.32 -6.89 -3.74
C ILE A 54 -7.26 -6.49 -2.60
N ILE A 55 -6.80 -6.72 -1.37
CA ILE A 55 -7.55 -6.45 -0.14
C ILE A 55 -7.07 -5.14 0.45
N ALA A 56 -7.93 -4.13 0.50
CA ALA A 56 -7.64 -2.84 1.13
C ALA A 56 -8.15 -2.84 2.58
N ILE A 57 -7.33 -2.38 3.51
CA ILE A 57 -7.62 -2.35 4.95
C ILE A 57 -7.41 -0.94 5.48
N ASP A 58 -8.45 -0.32 6.05
CA ASP A 58 -8.40 0.99 6.71
C ASP A 58 -9.51 1.05 7.77
N MET A 59 -9.49 2.07 8.63
CA MET A 59 -10.54 2.33 9.63
C MET A 59 -11.59 3.34 9.13
N VAL A 60 -11.35 4.00 8.01
CA VAL A 60 -12.18 5.07 7.45
C VAL A 60 -12.92 4.56 6.21
N GLU A 61 -14.25 4.46 6.29
CA GLU A 61 -15.10 3.91 5.24
C GLU A 61 -14.92 4.62 3.89
N SER A 62 -14.84 5.95 3.89
CA SER A 62 -14.65 6.72 2.64
C SER A 62 -13.33 6.42 1.93
N LYS A 63 -12.27 6.05 2.68
CA LYS A 63 -10.99 5.62 2.11
C LYS A 63 -11.08 4.21 1.53
N LEU A 64 -11.83 3.32 2.17
CA LEU A 64 -12.11 1.97 1.68
C LEU A 64 -12.90 2.01 0.37
N GLU A 65 -13.92 2.85 0.29
CA GLU A 65 -14.66 3.06 -0.96
C GLU A 65 -13.76 3.64 -2.07
N MET A 66 -12.90 4.59 -1.73
CA MET A 66 -11.92 5.12 -2.68
C MET A 66 -10.95 4.04 -3.17
N ALA A 67 -10.52 3.13 -2.31
CA ALA A 67 -9.60 2.04 -2.66
C ALA A 67 -10.14 1.15 -3.80
N LYS A 68 -11.45 0.98 -3.91
CA LYS A 68 -12.10 0.26 -5.02
C LYS A 68 -11.81 0.92 -6.37
N THR A 69 -11.83 2.25 -6.43
CA THR A 69 -11.48 3.00 -7.65
C THR A 69 -10.03 2.75 -8.07
N PHE A 70 -9.13 2.51 -7.10
CA PHE A 70 -7.72 2.22 -7.35
C PHE A 70 -7.45 0.75 -7.67
N GLY A 71 -8.46 -0.11 -7.62
CA GLY A 71 -8.36 -1.51 -8.01
C GLY A 71 -8.45 -2.53 -6.87
N ALA A 72 -8.84 -2.11 -5.65
CA ALA A 72 -9.15 -3.05 -4.58
C ALA A 72 -10.36 -3.94 -4.96
N THR A 73 -10.20 -5.24 -4.82
CA THR A 73 -11.27 -6.23 -5.08
C THR A 73 -12.11 -6.48 -3.83
N ASP A 74 -11.50 -6.34 -2.67
CA ASP A 74 -12.10 -6.56 -1.36
C ASP A 74 -11.68 -5.42 -0.42
N ILE A 75 -12.53 -5.09 0.54
CA ILE A 75 -12.25 -4.09 1.57
C ILE A 75 -12.48 -4.68 2.95
N ILE A 76 -11.69 -4.29 3.92
CA ILE A 76 -11.83 -4.65 5.33
C ILE A 76 -11.79 -3.38 6.17
N ASN A 77 -12.84 -3.15 6.96
CA ASN A 77 -12.80 -2.10 7.98
C ASN A 77 -12.14 -2.65 9.25
N GLY A 78 -10.99 -2.10 9.62
CA GLY A 78 -10.25 -2.53 10.80
C GLY A 78 -10.97 -2.32 12.15
N ASN A 79 -12.11 -1.60 12.15
CA ASN A 79 -12.95 -1.47 13.34
C ASN A 79 -13.89 -2.69 13.53
N ASP A 80 -14.08 -3.53 12.51
CA ASP A 80 -15.07 -4.62 12.53
C ASP A 80 -14.48 -5.96 13.01
N GLY A 81 -13.27 -5.95 13.54
CA GLY A 81 -12.60 -7.12 14.10
C GLY A 81 -11.11 -7.20 13.76
N ASP A 82 -10.49 -8.37 13.97
CA ASP A 82 -9.07 -8.57 13.63
C ASP A 82 -8.89 -8.66 12.10
N PRO A 83 -8.20 -7.70 11.47
CA PRO A 83 -7.98 -7.72 10.02
C PRO A 83 -7.14 -8.91 9.56
N VAL A 84 -6.30 -9.50 10.41
CA VAL A 84 -5.51 -10.70 10.07
C VAL A 84 -6.44 -11.91 9.89
N GLU A 85 -7.41 -12.09 10.79
CA GLU A 85 -8.40 -13.17 10.71
C GLU A 85 -9.30 -12.97 9.49
N GLN A 86 -9.79 -11.76 9.26
CA GLN A 86 -10.63 -11.46 8.10
C GLN A 86 -9.89 -11.70 6.76
N VAL A 87 -8.62 -11.34 6.66
CA VAL A 87 -7.79 -11.66 5.48
C VAL A 87 -7.68 -13.17 5.28
N ARG A 88 -7.49 -13.94 6.36
CA ARG A 88 -7.42 -15.39 6.28
C ARG A 88 -8.75 -16.02 5.88
N GLU A 89 -9.86 -15.51 6.37
CA GLU A 89 -11.21 -15.96 5.95
C GLU A 89 -11.41 -15.77 4.44
N LEU A 90 -10.95 -14.65 3.89
CA LEU A 90 -11.06 -14.36 2.45
C LEU A 90 -10.11 -15.20 1.58
N THR A 91 -8.97 -15.63 2.12
CA THR A 91 -7.87 -16.23 1.34
C THR A 91 -7.54 -17.67 1.71
N GLY A 92 -8.06 -18.18 2.81
CA GLY A 92 -7.79 -19.49 3.37
C GLY A 92 -6.55 -19.54 4.26
N ASP A 93 -5.39 -19.16 3.76
CA ASP A 93 -4.09 -19.28 4.45
C ASP A 93 -3.32 -17.94 4.58
N GLY A 94 -3.88 -16.86 4.05
CA GLY A 94 -3.27 -15.54 4.01
C GLY A 94 -2.88 -15.09 2.59
N VAL A 95 -2.27 -13.90 2.49
CA VAL A 95 -1.87 -13.30 1.21
C VAL A 95 -0.43 -13.62 0.84
N GLN A 96 -0.11 -13.53 -0.44
CA GLN A 96 1.27 -13.66 -0.93
C GLN A 96 2.10 -12.42 -0.60
N TYR A 97 1.49 -11.24 -0.70
CA TYR A 97 2.15 -9.97 -0.41
C TYR A 97 1.28 -9.11 0.50
N SER A 98 1.89 -8.52 1.52
CA SER A 98 1.26 -7.48 2.32
C SER A 98 2.08 -6.20 2.30
N PHE A 99 1.41 -5.06 2.31
CA PHE A 99 2.02 -3.74 2.36
C PHE A 99 1.50 -2.98 3.57
N GLU A 100 2.41 -2.45 4.38
CA GLU A 100 2.09 -1.61 5.52
C GLU A 100 2.40 -0.15 5.15
N ALA A 101 1.37 0.72 5.12
CA ALA A 101 1.47 2.10 4.66
C ALA A 101 0.97 3.13 5.71
N ILE A 102 1.04 2.80 7.00
CA ILE A 102 0.62 3.65 8.13
C ILE A 102 1.85 4.07 8.98
N GLY A 103 2.69 3.12 9.35
CA GLY A 103 3.88 3.34 10.18
C GLY A 103 3.65 3.06 11.67
N LEU A 104 2.83 2.06 12.02
CA LEU A 104 2.61 1.65 13.39
C LEU A 104 3.20 0.26 13.67
N LYS A 105 3.64 0.04 14.92
CA LYS A 105 4.09 -1.28 15.38
C LYS A 105 3.04 -2.35 15.08
N GLN A 106 1.81 -2.11 15.50
CA GLN A 106 0.71 -3.05 15.37
C GLN A 106 0.45 -3.43 13.91
N THR A 107 0.38 -2.46 13.01
CA THR A 107 0.10 -2.71 11.59
C THR A 107 1.24 -3.42 10.88
N ALA A 108 2.49 -3.18 11.29
CA ALA A 108 3.65 -3.93 10.79
C ALA A 108 3.63 -5.39 11.22
N GLU A 109 3.24 -5.67 12.46
CA GLU A 109 3.08 -7.03 12.98
C GLU A 109 1.89 -7.75 12.32
N GLN A 110 0.78 -7.04 12.10
CA GLN A 110 -0.37 -7.56 11.34
C GLN A 110 0.00 -7.87 9.89
N ALA A 111 0.75 -6.99 9.21
CA ALA A 111 1.21 -7.23 7.84
C ALA A 111 2.01 -8.52 7.73
N PHE A 112 2.92 -8.80 8.69
CA PHE A 112 3.65 -10.06 8.73
C PHE A 112 2.76 -11.25 9.10
N SER A 113 1.77 -11.06 9.94
CA SER A 113 0.89 -12.13 10.40
C SER A 113 -0.08 -12.61 9.33
N MET A 114 -0.54 -11.70 8.44
CA MET A 114 -1.51 -12.04 7.40
C MET A 114 -0.91 -12.68 6.13
N ILE A 115 0.42 -12.72 5.98
CA ILE A 115 1.01 -13.43 4.85
C ILE A 115 0.99 -14.94 5.06
N ARG A 116 0.78 -15.69 3.97
CA ARG A 116 0.88 -17.15 3.93
C ARG A 116 2.35 -17.63 4.01
N ALA A 117 2.55 -18.95 4.09
CA ALA A 117 3.88 -19.53 3.93
C ALA A 117 4.52 -19.08 2.59
N GLY A 118 5.80 -18.73 2.60
CA GLY A 118 6.54 -18.17 1.47
C GLY A 118 6.21 -16.71 1.13
N GLY A 119 5.21 -16.09 1.82
CA GLY A 119 4.77 -14.73 1.55
C GLY A 119 5.75 -13.65 2.01
N THR A 120 5.55 -12.43 1.55
CA THR A 120 6.40 -11.27 1.82
C THR A 120 5.59 -10.09 2.36
N ALA A 121 5.95 -9.60 3.55
CA ALA A 121 5.45 -8.35 4.11
C ALA A 121 6.43 -7.21 3.81
N THR A 122 5.94 -6.11 3.26
CA THR A 122 6.73 -4.92 2.92
C THR A 122 6.26 -3.73 3.75
N ILE A 123 7.16 -3.20 4.58
CA ILE A 123 6.91 -2.08 5.47
C ILE A 123 7.36 -0.79 4.77
N ILE A 124 6.42 0.13 4.59
CA ILE A 124 6.63 1.42 3.92
C ILE A 124 6.41 2.57 4.91
N GLY A 125 5.44 2.42 5.81
CA GLY A 125 5.11 3.40 6.82
C GLY A 125 6.29 3.70 7.75
N MET A 126 6.43 4.96 8.16
CA MET A 126 7.51 5.40 9.03
C MET A 126 7.21 5.08 10.50
N ILE A 127 7.64 3.91 10.96
CA ILE A 127 7.56 3.53 12.38
C ILE A 127 8.47 4.46 13.17
N PRO A 128 8.01 5.05 14.30
CA PRO A 128 8.80 5.99 15.08
C PRO A 128 10.13 5.40 15.56
N VAL A 129 11.18 6.23 15.59
CA VAL A 129 12.52 5.83 16.04
C VAL A 129 12.44 5.28 17.47
N GLY A 130 13.06 4.13 17.71
CA GLY A 130 13.07 3.44 19.01
C GLY A 130 11.94 2.46 19.22
N VAL A 131 10.88 2.49 18.40
CA VAL A 131 9.82 1.47 18.44
C VAL A 131 10.32 0.18 17.80
N LYS A 132 10.09 -0.93 18.48
CA LYS A 132 10.49 -2.27 18.02
C LYS A 132 9.24 -3.05 17.58
N ILE A 133 9.35 -3.78 16.48
CA ILE A 133 8.34 -4.78 16.07
C ILE A 133 8.73 -6.15 16.68
N GLU A 134 7.73 -6.93 17.04
CA GLU A 134 7.90 -8.26 17.63
C GLU A 134 7.25 -9.30 16.72
N LEU A 135 8.04 -10.25 16.27
CA LEU A 135 7.60 -11.27 15.33
C LEU A 135 7.81 -12.66 15.93
N MET A 136 6.89 -13.58 15.66
CA MET A 136 7.03 -14.97 16.07
C MET A 136 8.17 -15.64 15.28
N GLY A 137 9.27 -15.95 15.92
CA GLY A 137 10.46 -16.52 15.28
C GLY A 137 10.18 -17.80 14.50
N ALA A 138 9.29 -18.67 14.99
CA ALA A 138 8.90 -19.91 14.31
C ALA A 138 8.24 -19.67 12.93
N ALA A 139 7.64 -18.50 12.70
CA ALA A 139 7.04 -18.17 11.41
C ALA A 139 8.07 -18.09 10.27
N PHE A 140 9.34 -17.81 10.59
CA PHE A 140 10.42 -17.80 9.59
C PHE A 140 10.74 -19.18 9.03
N LEU A 141 10.41 -20.24 9.75
CA LEU A 141 10.54 -21.62 9.24
C LEU A 141 9.49 -21.94 8.15
N GLN A 142 8.48 -21.09 7.99
CA GLN A 142 7.52 -21.13 6.88
C GLN A 142 7.97 -20.29 5.68
N GLU A 143 9.25 -19.92 5.61
CA GLU A 143 9.82 -19.08 4.55
C GLU A 143 9.16 -17.68 4.42
N LYS A 144 8.49 -17.20 5.48
CA LYS A 144 7.91 -15.86 5.52
C LYS A 144 9.01 -14.81 5.52
N LYS A 145 8.80 -13.73 4.78
CA LYS A 145 9.75 -12.62 4.64
C LYS A 145 9.14 -11.32 5.14
N ILE A 146 9.97 -10.48 5.76
CA ILE A 146 9.65 -9.09 6.05
C ILE A 146 10.78 -8.22 5.55
N GLN A 147 10.42 -7.11 4.89
CA GLN A 147 11.39 -6.17 4.32
C GLN A 147 10.89 -4.74 4.43
N GLY A 148 11.79 -3.77 4.36
CA GLY A 148 11.45 -2.36 4.23
C GLY A 148 11.47 -1.90 2.78
N SER A 149 10.73 -0.83 2.48
CA SER A 149 10.77 -0.14 1.20
C SER A 149 11.05 1.34 1.42
N MET A 150 12.14 1.84 0.85
CA MET A 150 12.49 3.26 0.86
C MET A 150 12.19 3.85 -0.51
N MET A 151 11.25 4.81 -0.58
CA MET A 151 10.83 5.45 -1.83
C MET A 151 10.50 4.45 -2.95
N GLY A 152 9.98 3.26 -2.58
CA GLY A 152 9.62 2.21 -3.53
C GLY A 152 10.78 1.61 -4.31
N SER A 153 12.01 1.68 -3.81
CA SER A 153 13.21 1.17 -4.52
C SER A 153 13.34 1.72 -5.95
N ASN A 154 12.92 2.96 -6.18
CA ASN A 154 12.77 3.53 -7.52
C ASN A 154 14.10 3.92 -8.18
N ARG A 155 14.09 3.77 -9.49
CA ARG A 155 15.07 4.33 -10.43
C ARG A 155 14.43 5.55 -11.09
N PHE A 156 14.43 6.69 -10.42
CA PHE A 156 13.64 7.89 -10.76
C PHE A 156 13.66 8.27 -12.24
N ARG A 157 14.82 8.22 -12.88
CA ARG A 157 14.97 8.59 -14.30
C ARG A 157 14.27 7.62 -15.27
N VAL A 158 14.01 6.39 -14.83
CA VAL A 158 13.35 5.35 -15.63
C VAL A 158 11.88 5.25 -15.22
N ASP A 159 11.60 5.21 -13.92
CA ASP A 159 10.29 4.84 -13.42
C ASP A 159 9.30 6.02 -13.43
N MET A 160 9.74 7.27 -13.17
CA MET A 160 8.84 8.44 -13.27
C MET A 160 8.24 8.63 -14.68
N PRO A 161 9.00 8.57 -15.78
CA PRO A 161 8.41 8.59 -17.11
C PRO A 161 7.38 7.48 -17.33
N ARG A 162 7.66 6.25 -16.87
CA ARG A 162 6.72 5.11 -16.98
C ARG A 162 5.43 5.34 -16.20
N PHE A 163 5.50 5.98 -15.02
CA PHE A 163 4.31 6.32 -14.24
C PHE A 163 3.49 7.39 -14.94
N ILE A 164 4.12 8.36 -15.61
CA ILE A 164 3.44 9.33 -16.48
C ILE A 164 2.74 8.60 -17.64
N ASP A 165 3.40 7.66 -18.29
CA ASP A 165 2.81 6.87 -19.36
C ASP A 165 1.60 6.05 -18.88
N PHE A 166 1.66 5.46 -17.67
CA PHE A 166 0.50 4.78 -17.07
C PHE A 166 -0.65 5.73 -16.80
N TYR A 167 -0.38 6.95 -16.32
CA TYR A 167 -1.40 7.96 -16.13
C TYR A 167 -2.04 8.40 -17.45
N LEU A 168 -1.23 8.68 -18.46
CA LEU A 168 -1.72 9.08 -19.79
C LEU A 168 -2.52 7.97 -20.48
N ALA A 169 -2.22 6.70 -20.16
CA ALA A 169 -2.97 5.53 -20.61
C ALA A 169 -4.25 5.26 -19.78
N GLY A 170 -4.58 6.12 -18.80
CA GLY A 170 -5.73 5.95 -17.92
C GLY A 170 -5.64 4.79 -16.93
N LYS A 171 -4.43 4.30 -16.67
CA LYS A 171 -4.18 3.14 -15.79
C LYS A 171 -3.70 3.51 -14.39
N LEU A 172 -3.14 4.70 -14.23
CA LEU A 172 -2.70 5.24 -12.94
C LEU A 172 -3.62 6.39 -12.55
N HIS A 173 -4.29 6.27 -11.41
CA HIS A 173 -5.30 7.20 -10.92
C HIS A 173 -4.63 8.33 -10.11
N LEU A 174 -4.34 9.46 -10.76
CA LEU A 174 -3.78 10.65 -10.10
C LEU A 174 -4.82 11.73 -9.81
N ASP A 175 -5.85 11.83 -10.65
CA ASP A 175 -6.89 12.85 -10.48
C ASP A 175 -7.70 12.64 -9.22
N GLU A 176 -8.00 11.39 -8.89
CA GLU A 176 -8.77 10.96 -7.74
C GLU A 176 -7.99 11.12 -6.41
N MET A 177 -6.66 11.24 -6.47
CA MET A 177 -5.83 11.49 -5.29
C MET A 177 -5.88 12.95 -4.82
N VAL A 178 -6.39 13.87 -5.65
CA VAL A 178 -6.47 15.29 -5.30
C VAL A 178 -7.77 15.54 -4.53
N SER A 179 -7.69 15.60 -3.21
CA SER A 179 -8.85 15.83 -2.36
C SER A 179 -9.33 17.29 -2.33
N LYS A 180 -8.40 18.27 -2.43
CA LYS A 180 -8.72 19.70 -2.31
C LYS A 180 -7.73 20.54 -3.13
N ARG A 181 -8.21 21.63 -3.70
CA ARG A 181 -7.38 22.70 -4.32
C ARG A 181 -7.51 23.95 -3.48
N ILE A 182 -6.39 24.56 -3.15
CA ILE A 182 -6.31 25.77 -2.32
C ILE A 182 -5.48 26.83 -3.01
N GLY A 183 -5.69 28.09 -2.63
CA GLY A 183 -4.80 29.19 -2.98
C GLY A 183 -3.51 29.14 -2.16
N LEU A 184 -2.43 29.75 -2.67
CA LEU A 184 -1.17 29.82 -1.93
C LEU A 184 -1.32 30.59 -0.60
N ALA A 185 -2.24 31.54 -0.52
CA ALA A 185 -2.51 32.30 0.70
C ALA A 185 -3.06 31.41 1.85
N ASP A 186 -3.73 30.31 1.49
CA ASP A 186 -4.42 29.44 2.45
C ASP A 186 -3.56 28.24 2.89
N ILE A 187 -2.27 28.22 2.53
CA ILE A 187 -1.39 27.08 2.74
C ILE A 187 -1.25 26.72 4.22
N ASN A 188 -1.19 27.73 5.11
CA ASN A 188 -1.03 27.47 6.53
C ASN A 188 -2.29 26.83 7.15
N GLU A 189 -3.47 27.19 6.66
CA GLU A 189 -4.73 26.58 7.09
C GLU A 189 -4.82 25.13 6.60
N ALA A 190 -4.36 24.85 5.40
CA ALA A 190 -4.36 23.50 4.84
C ALA A 190 -3.43 22.51 5.53
N PHE A 191 -2.48 22.97 6.34
CA PHE A 191 -1.64 22.11 7.18
C PHE A 191 -2.28 21.80 8.55
N VAL A 192 -3.40 22.41 8.88
CA VAL A 192 -4.13 22.20 10.13
C VAL A 192 -5.31 21.22 9.95
N ASP A 193 -5.83 21.11 8.72
CA ASP A 193 -6.89 20.17 8.32
C ASP A 193 -6.31 18.73 8.22
#